data_b3736b8ef0d26322e756854b24671da0
#
_entry.id   b3736b8ef0d26322e756854b24671da0
#
_cell.length_a   1.000
_cell.length_b   1.000
_cell.length_c   1.000
_cell.angle_alpha   90.00
_cell.angle_beta   90.00
_cell.angle_gamma   90.00
#
_symmetry.space_group_name_H-M   'P 1'
#
loop_
_entity.id
_entity.type
_entity.pdbx_description
1 polymer ?
#
loop_
_entity_poly.entity_id
_entity_poly.type
_entity_poly.pdbx_seq_one_letter_code
_entity_poly.pdbx_strand_id
1 'polypeptide(L)'
;MRVGVITFPGTLDDRDAARAVVAGGSEAVSLWHADADLKHVDAVILPGGFSYGDYLRCGAISRFAPVMQLVIEAAGKGMPVLGICNGFQVLCESHLLPGALTRNSDLHFLCRDQEIEIVNNSTPWTSSYKAGEKIVIPLKNGEGSFQCDDKTLAELEGEGRVIARYVGQNPNGSRNLIAGITNPRGNVVGLMPHPEHAIDELTGPSAQGLGFFTSILKAMVK
;
A
#
# COMPACT_ATOMS: atom_id res chain seq x y z
N MET A 1 -0.84 -13.76 -14.59
CA MET A 1 -1.32 -12.41 -14.22
C MET A 1 -0.14 -11.46 -14.29
N ARG A 2 -0.34 -10.26 -14.81
CA ARG A 2 0.69 -9.24 -14.99
C ARG A 2 0.45 -8.10 -14.00
N VAL A 3 1.42 -7.80 -13.14
CA VAL A 3 1.32 -6.74 -12.12
C VAL A 3 2.31 -5.64 -12.43
N GLY A 4 1.82 -4.44 -12.68
CA GLY A 4 2.64 -3.26 -12.91
C GLY A 4 3.25 -2.75 -11.61
N VAL A 5 4.55 -2.55 -11.59
CA VAL A 5 5.26 -1.93 -10.46
C VAL A 5 5.78 -0.57 -10.92
N ILE A 6 5.27 0.49 -10.30
CA ILE A 6 5.61 1.87 -10.71
C ILE A 6 6.92 2.30 -10.05
N THR A 7 7.79 2.89 -10.86
CA THR A 7 9.01 3.56 -10.38
C THR A 7 8.90 5.06 -10.64
N PHE A 8 8.87 5.86 -9.57
CA PHE A 8 9.07 7.31 -9.63
C PHE A 8 10.55 7.64 -9.38
N PRO A 9 11.05 8.81 -9.78
CA PRO A 9 12.32 9.31 -9.28
C PRO A 9 12.31 9.33 -7.73
N GLY A 10 13.22 8.58 -7.10
CA GLY A 10 13.27 8.43 -5.63
C GLY A 10 12.47 7.27 -5.05
N THR A 11 11.80 6.44 -5.85
CA THR A 11 11.31 5.13 -5.42
C THR A 11 12.49 4.24 -5.03
N LEU A 12 12.38 3.51 -3.93
CA LEU A 12 13.44 2.64 -3.42
C LEU A 12 13.07 1.15 -3.45
N ASP A 13 11.80 0.84 -3.24
CA ASP A 13 11.31 -0.53 -2.99
C ASP A 13 10.67 -1.16 -4.25
N ASP A 14 10.88 -0.59 -5.45
CA ASP A 14 10.34 -1.12 -6.71
C ASP A 14 10.87 -2.52 -7.04
N ARG A 15 12.15 -2.79 -6.77
CA ARG A 15 12.75 -4.11 -6.97
C ARG A 15 12.23 -5.14 -5.99
N ASP A 16 12.03 -4.75 -4.72
CA ASP A 16 11.49 -5.63 -3.70
C ASP A 16 10.02 -5.94 -3.96
N ALA A 17 9.23 -4.94 -4.36
CA ALA A 17 7.85 -5.15 -4.82
C ALA A 17 7.77 -6.07 -6.04
N ALA A 18 8.66 -5.91 -7.04
CA ALA A 18 8.73 -6.80 -8.20
C ALA A 18 9.11 -8.24 -7.79
N ARG A 19 10.08 -8.41 -6.88
CA ARG A 19 10.46 -9.71 -6.32
C ARG A 19 9.27 -10.35 -5.58
N ALA A 20 8.53 -9.58 -4.80
CA ALA A 20 7.35 -10.04 -4.08
C ALA A 20 6.22 -10.48 -5.03
N VAL A 21 5.99 -9.74 -6.12
CA VAL A 21 5.05 -10.12 -7.19
C VAL A 21 5.41 -11.48 -7.80
N VAL A 22 6.70 -11.69 -8.12
CA VAL A 22 7.18 -12.95 -8.68
C VAL A 22 7.05 -14.10 -7.67
N ALA A 23 7.43 -13.86 -6.40
CA ALA A 23 7.27 -14.84 -5.32
C ALA A 23 5.80 -15.19 -5.08
N GLY A 24 4.88 -14.23 -5.28
CA GLY A 24 3.42 -14.43 -5.23
C GLY A 24 2.86 -15.16 -6.44
N GLY A 25 3.68 -15.53 -7.45
CA GLY A 25 3.26 -16.31 -8.63
C GLY A 25 2.75 -15.47 -9.81
N SER A 26 3.03 -14.16 -9.85
CA SER A 26 2.64 -13.26 -10.93
C SER A 26 3.86 -12.76 -11.72
N GLU A 27 3.65 -12.22 -12.91
CA GLU A 27 4.65 -11.53 -13.70
C GLU A 27 4.75 -10.06 -13.25
N ALA A 28 5.95 -9.59 -12.91
CA ALA A 28 6.19 -8.19 -12.60
C ALA A 28 6.53 -7.41 -13.88
N VAL A 29 5.82 -6.31 -14.11
CA VAL A 29 5.99 -5.41 -15.27
C VAL A 29 6.45 -4.04 -14.75
N SER A 30 7.64 -3.60 -15.14
CA SER A 30 8.12 -2.26 -14.78
C SER A 30 7.35 -1.16 -15.52
N LEU A 31 6.82 -0.20 -14.76
CA LEU A 31 6.17 1.01 -15.23
C LEU A 31 6.96 2.22 -14.75
N TRP A 32 7.43 3.03 -15.68
CA TRP A 32 8.13 4.28 -15.37
C TRP A 32 7.14 5.44 -15.19
N HIS A 33 7.42 6.37 -14.30
CA HIS A 33 6.50 7.48 -13.99
C HIS A 33 6.07 8.31 -15.21
N ALA A 34 6.90 8.34 -16.25
CA ALA A 34 6.62 9.06 -17.50
C ALA A 34 5.95 8.20 -18.57
N ASP A 35 5.69 6.91 -18.31
CA ASP A 35 5.01 6.03 -19.26
C ASP A 35 3.58 6.54 -19.52
N ALA A 36 3.17 6.48 -20.79
CA ALA A 36 1.83 6.82 -21.27
C ALA A 36 0.97 5.58 -21.52
N ASP A 37 1.38 4.41 -21.02
CA ASP A 37 0.72 3.11 -21.20
C ASP A 37 0.98 2.23 -19.99
N LEU A 38 -0.04 1.52 -19.53
CA LEU A 38 0.06 0.53 -18.44
C LEU A 38 0.50 -0.86 -18.92
N LYS A 39 0.90 -1.03 -20.17
CA LYS A 39 1.48 -2.26 -20.74
C LYS A 39 0.62 -3.51 -20.52
N HIS A 40 -0.71 -3.33 -20.56
CA HIS A 40 -1.70 -4.41 -20.39
C HIS A 40 -1.53 -5.18 -19.08
N VAL A 41 -1.27 -4.48 -17.96
CA VAL A 41 -1.23 -5.10 -16.63
C VAL A 41 -2.64 -5.30 -16.08
N ASP A 42 -2.79 -6.30 -15.23
CA ASP A 42 -4.06 -6.66 -14.58
C ASP A 42 -4.24 -5.95 -13.23
N ALA A 43 -3.13 -5.53 -12.60
CA ALA A 43 -3.08 -4.80 -11.33
C ALA A 43 -1.85 -3.90 -11.26
N VAL A 44 -1.84 -2.95 -10.33
CA VAL A 44 -0.73 -2.01 -10.16
C VAL A 44 -0.29 -1.93 -8.70
N ILE A 45 1.02 -1.84 -8.48
CA ILE A 45 1.65 -1.56 -7.18
C ILE A 45 2.41 -0.23 -7.27
N LEU A 46 2.15 0.65 -6.30
CA LEU A 46 2.96 1.84 -6.02
C LEU A 46 3.87 1.50 -4.83
N PRO A 47 5.18 1.31 -5.03
CA PRO A 47 6.10 0.90 -3.97
C PRO A 47 6.43 2.03 -2.98
N GLY A 48 7.19 1.65 -1.94
CA GLY A 48 7.78 2.58 -1.00
C GLY A 48 8.99 3.34 -1.55
N GLY A 49 9.40 4.35 -0.82
CA GLY A 49 10.52 5.23 -1.15
C GLY A 49 10.25 6.68 -0.77
N PHE A 50 10.88 7.59 -1.50
CA PHE A 50 10.78 9.04 -1.33
C PHE A 50 10.57 9.68 -2.71
N SER A 51 9.40 9.45 -3.30
CA SER A 51 9.10 9.87 -4.68
C SER A 51 9.27 11.37 -4.86
N TYR A 52 10.09 11.76 -5.85
CA TYR A 52 10.51 13.13 -6.11
C TYR A 52 11.14 13.84 -4.91
N GLY A 53 11.78 13.07 -3.97
CA GLY A 53 12.45 13.60 -2.79
C GLY A 53 11.50 14.09 -1.70
N ASP A 54 10.22 13.72 -1.75
CA ASP A 54 9.16 14.13 -0.82
C ASP A 54 9.00 15.64 -0.66
N TYR A 55 9.42 16.41 -1.67
CA TYR A 55 9.22 17.86 -1.68
C TYR A 55 7.73 18.21 -1.62
N LEU A 56 7.39 19.26 -0.91
CA LEU A 56 6.06 19.72 -0.52
C LEU A 56 5.44 18.82 0.55
N ARG A 57 4.95 17.66 0.20
CA ARG A 57 4.47 16.54 1.01
C ARG A 57 4.80 15.23 0.32
N CYS A 58 5.01 14.18 1.10
CA CYS A 58 5.25 12.85 0.55
C CYS A 58 4.14 12.46 -0.43
N GLY A 59 4.53 12.05 -1.63
CA GLY A 59 3.59 11.65 -2.68
C GLY A 59 2.92 12.78 -3.48
N ALA A 60 3.00 14.05 -3.03
CA ALA A 60 2.24 15.15 -3.63
C ALA A 60 2.60 15.43 -5.10
N ILE A 61 3.87 15.33 -5.47
CA ILE A 61 4.32 15.55 -6.85
C ILE A 61 3.95 14.36 -7.73
N SER A 62 4.05 13.14 -7.20
CA SER A 62 3.79 11.89 -7.92
C SER A 62 2.40 11.83 -8.55
N ARG A 63 1.38 12.44 -7.91
CA ARG A 63 0.01 12.48 -8.44
C ARG A 63 -0.09 13.08 -9.86
N PHE A 64 0.86 13.93 -10.24
CA PHE A 64 0.89 14.59 -11.55
C PHE A 64 1.69 13.82 -12.60
N ALA A 65 2.33 12.70 -12.23
CA ALA A 65 3.06 11.88 -13.18
C ALA A 65 2.11 11.31 -14.25
N PRO A 66 2.54 11.24 -15.54
CA PRO A 66 1.72 10.69 -16.62
C PRO A 66 1.12 9.33 -16.30
N VAL A 67 1.91 8.40 -15.74
CA VAL A 67 1.42 7.08 -15.35
C VAL A 67 0.29 7.13 -14.33
N MET A 68 0.27 8.12 -13.42
CA MET A 68 -0.78 8.22 -12.39
C MET A 68 -2.13 8.61 -12.97
N GLN A 69 -2.19 9.36 -14.07
CA GLN A 69 -3.46 9.64 -14.75
C GLN A 69 -4.09 8.33 -15.24
N LEU A 70 -3.28 7.43 -15.79
CA LEU A 70 -3.72 6.12 -16.26
C LEU A 70 -4.15 5.22 -15.09
N VAL A 71 -3.40 5.24 -13.98
CA VAL A 71 -3.75 4.48 -12.77
C VAL A 71 -5.08 4.95 -12.18
N ILE A 72 -5.29 6.28 -12.08
CA ILE A 72 -6.55 6.85 -11.57
C ILE A 72 -7.73 6.39 -12.44
N GLU A 73 -7.59 6.46 -13.76
CA GLU A 73 -8.63 6.00 -14.69
C GLU A 73 -8.89 4.50 -14.57
N ALA A 74 -7.83 3.68 -14.53
CA ALA A 74 -7.92 2.23 -14.42
C ALA A 74 -8.52 1.78 -13.08
N ALA A 75 -8.12 2.42 -11.97
CA ALA A 75 -8.68 2.20 -10.64
C ALA A 75 -10.19 2.53 -10.61
N GLY A 76 -10.60 3.62 -11.25
CA GLY A 76 -12.01 3.99 -11.43
C GLY A 76 -12.81 2.94 -12.20
N LYS A 77 -12.17 2.20 -13.11
CA LYS A 77 -12.76 1.06 -13.84
C LYS A 77 -12.69 -0.26 -13.05
N GLY A 78 -12.06 -0.28 -11.87
CA GLY A 78 -12.00 -1.45 -10.98
C GLY A 78 -10.68 -2.20 -10.99
N MET A 79 -9.64 -1.71 -11.67
CA MET A 79 -8.31 -2.32 -11.61
C MET A 79 -7.81 -2.33 -10.16
N PRO A 80 -7.30 -3.46 -9.65
CA PRO A 80 -6.70 -3.52 -8.32
C PRO A 80 -5.43 -2.67 -8.24
N VAL A 81 -5.32 -1.84 -7.18
CA VAL A 81 -4.15 -1.00 -6.92
C VAL A 81 -3.73 -1.16 -5.46
N LEU A 82 -2.43 -1.39 -5.24
CA LEU A 82 -1.81 -1.42 -3.91
C LEU A 82 -0.78 -0.30 -3.79
N GLY A 83 -0.92 0.56 -2.78
CA GLY A 83 0.11 1.53 -2.41
C GLY A 83 0.78 1.12 -1.10
N ILE A 84 2.10 0.97 -1.12
CA ILE A 84 2.90 0.58 0.03
C ILE A 84 3.70 1.80 0.49
N CYS A 85 3.60 2.17 1.78
CA CYS A 85 4.34 3.28 2.38
C CYS A 85 4.20 4.58 1.58
N ASN A 86 5.21 5.00 0.82
CA ASN A 86 5.14 6.16 -0.07
C ASN A 86 4.05 5.99 -1.14
N GLY A 87 3.81 4.78 -1.63
CA GLY A 87 2.67 4.50 -2.51
C GLY A 87 1.32 4.79 -1.86
N PHE A 88 1.14 4.51 -0.57
CA PHE A 88 -0.08 4.87 0.16
C PHE A 88 -0.23 6.41 0.24
N GLN A 89 0.86 7.13 0.49
CA GLN A 89 0.86 8.60 0.48
C GLN A 89 0.42 9.14 -0.89
N VAL A 90 0.96 8.57 -1.99
CA VAL A 90 0.56 8.92 -3.36
C VAL A 90 -0.93 8.66 -3.60
N LEU A 91 -1.47 7.54 -3.12
CA LEU A 91 -2.90 7.23 -3.27
C LEU A 91 -3.81 8.23 -2.53
N CYS A 92 -3.41 8.70 -1.35
CA CYS A 92 -4.12 9.77 -0.63
C CYS A 92 -4.03 11.10 -1.38
N GLU A 93 -2.83 11.49 -1.83
CA GLU A 93 -2.62 12.73 -2.59
C GLU A 93 -3.34 12.73 -3.95
N SER A 94 -3.54 11.56 -4.54
CA SER A 94 -4.31 11.37 -5.78
C SER A 94 -5.82 11.25 -5.56
N HIS A 95 -6.29 11.35 -4.32
CA HIS A 95 -7.70 11.18 -3.93
C HIS A 95 -8.31 9.81 -4.30
N LEU A 96 -7.47 8.79 -4.53
CA LEU A 96 -7.90 7.41 -4.67
C LEU A 96 -8.25 6.77 -3.31
N LEU A 97 -7.63 7.30 -2.24
CA LEU A 97 -7.95 6.99 -0.84
C LEU A 97 -8.20 8.29 -0.06
N PRO A 98 -9.06 8.27 0.96
CA PRO A 98 -9.32 9.43 1.80
C PRO A 98 -8.21 9.64 2.85
N GLY A 99 -8.21 10.83 3.48
CA GLY A 99 -7.25 11.19 4.53
C GLY A 99 -5.89 11.61 3.97
N ALA A 100 -4.91 11.64 4.87
CA ALA A 100 -3.53 12.03 4.55
C ALA A 100 -2.54 11.31 5.48
N LEU A 101 -1.31 11.13 5.02
CA LEU A 101 -0.20 10.67 5.85
C LEU A 101 0.62 11.89 6.28
N THR A 102 0.81 12.04 7.59
CA THR A 102 1.56 13.16 8.18
C THR A 102 2.78 12.64 8.93
N ARG A 103 3.61 13.57 9.41
CA ARG A 103 4.79 13.22 10.23
C ARG A 103 4.39 12.38 11.43
N ASN A 104 5.26 11.43 11.75
CA ASN A 104 5.12 10.61 12.96
C ASN A 104 5.00 11.51 14.21
N SER A 105 4.21 11.08 15.17
CA SER A 105 3.91 11.87 16.38
C SER A 105 5.13 12.24 17.21
N ASP A 106 6.19 11.42 17.15
CA ASP A 106 7.46 11.65 17.83
C ASP A 106 8.51 12.38 16.97
N LEU A 107 8.16 12.70 15.71
CA LEU A 107 9.01 13.36 14.71
C LEU A 107 10.28 12.56 14.33
N HIS A 108 10.34 11.27 14.67
CA HIS A 108 11.46 10.40 14.31
C HIS A 108 11.10 9.46 13.17
N PHE A 109 12.11 9.08 12.39
CA PHE A 109 11.99 8.01 11.43
C PHE A 109 11.94 6.67 12.16
N LEU A 110 10.91 5.88 11.90
CA LEU A 110 10.77 4.52 12.42
C LEU A 110 11.37 3.51 11.43
N CYS A 111 12.10 2.53 11.98
CA CYS A 111 12.56 1.36 11.21
C CYS A 111 12.60 0.17 12.18
N ARG A 112 11.57 -0.66 12.13
CA ARG A 112 11.43 -1.86 13.00
C ARG A 112 10.44 -2.85 12.44
N ASP A 113 10.47 -4.06 12.97
CA ASP A 113 9.40 -5.03 12.75
C ASP A 113 8.16 -4.62 13.55
N GLN A 114 7.00 -4.74 12.94
CA GLN A 114 5.73 -4.32 13.53
C GLN A 114 4.66 -5.38 13.31
N GLU A 115 4.01 -5.76 14.40
CA GLU A 115 2.81 -6.59 14.33
C GLU A 115 1.64 -5.75 13.89
N ILE A 116 0.90 -6.24 12.88
CA ILE A 116 -0.38 -5.69 12.43
C ILE A 116 -1.44 -6.78 12.45
N GLU A 117 -2.70 -6.38 12.64
CA GLU A 117 -3.87 -7.24 12.51
C GLU A 117 -4.60 -6.94 11.21
N ILE A 118 -4.89 -7.97 10.43
CA ILE A 118 -5.73 -7.87 9.22
C ILE A 118 -7.19 -7.80 9.66
N VAL A 119 -7.81 -6.62 9.53
CA VAL A 119 -9.19 -6.38 9.96
C VAL A 119 -10.17 -6.79 8.86
N ASN A 120 -9.88 -6.39 7.61
CA ASN A 120 -10.71 -6.71 6.45
C ASN A 120 -9.89 -7.54 5.44
N ASN A 121 -10.37 -8.77 5.19
CA ASN A 121 -9.80 -9.71 4.23
C ASN A 121 -10.61 -9.86 2.93
N SER A 122 -11.55 -8.94 2.65
CA SER A 122 -12.42 -9.03 1.47
C SER A 122 -11.86 -8.33 0.24
N THR A 123 -10.71 -7.66 0.35
CA THR A 123 -10.09 -6.96 -0.79
C THR A 123 -9.27 -7.93 -1.66
N PRO A 124 -9.00 -7.56 -2.94
CA PRO A 124 -8.11 -8.34 -3.79
C PRO A 124 -6.71 -8.54 -3.22
N TRP A 125 -6.28 -7.68 -2.29
CA TRP A 125 -4.93 -7.70 -1.70
C TRP A 125 -4.86 -8.40 -0.34
N THR A 126 -6.00 -8.72 0.29
CA THR A 126 -6.03 -9.30 1.64
C THR A 126 -6.73 -10.66 1.72
N SER A 127 -7.27 -11.17 0.61
CA SER A 127 -8.11 -12.37 0.56
C SER A 127 -7.40 -13.69 0.94
N SER A 128 -6.08 -13.70 1.05
CA SER A 128 -5.30 -14.86 1.52
C SER A 128 -5.22 -14.96 3.03
N TYR A 129 -5.55 -13.88 3.74
CA TYR A 129 -5.54 -13.83 5.20
C TYR A 129 -6.91 -14.15 5.78
N LYS A 130 -6.94 -14.40 7.09
CA LYS A 130 -8.19 -14.44 7.87
C LYS A 130 -8.40 -13.10 8.55
N ALA A 131 -9.66 -12.71 8.73
CA ALA A 131 -9.97 -11.55 9.57
C ALA A 131 -9.51 -11.84 11.03
N GLY A 132 -8.85 -10.86 11.64
CA GLY A 132 -8.20 -10.98 12.95
C GLY A 132 -6.82 -11.65 12.91
N GLU A 133 -6.32 -12.06 11.76
CA GLU A 133 -4.98 -12.62 11.63
C GLU A 133 -3.91 -11.56 11.91
N LYS A 134 -2.96 -11.91 12.78
CA LYS A 134 -1.82 -11.05 13.11
C LYS A 134 -0.59 -11.50 12.34
N ILE A 135 0.09 -10.55 11.76
CA ILE A 135 1.31 -10.77 10.98
C ILE A 135 2.39 -9.76 11.39
N VAL A 136 3.66 -10.16 11.25
CA VAL A 136 4.82 -9.30 11.54
C VAL A 136 5.48 -8.93 10.23
N ILE A 137 5.50 -7.64 9.92
CA ILE A 137 6.13 -7.07 8.71
C ILE A 137 6.91 -5.79 9.06
N PRO A 138 7.94 -5.43 8.28
CA PRO A 138 8.71 -4.22 8.54
C PRO A 138 7.86 -2.95 8.43
N LEU A 139 8.11 -2.01 9.33
CA LEU A 139 7.59 -0.64 9.31
C LEU A 139 8.76 0.32 9.24
N LYS A 140 8.85 1.11 8.17
CA LYS A 140 9.89 2.13 7.98
C LYS A 140 9.27 3.39 7.39
N ASN A 141 9.16 4.44 8.18
CA ASN A 141 8.56 5.72 7.73
C ASN A 141 8.94 6.88 8.66
N GLY A 142 8.97 8.10 8.11
CA GLY A 142 9.02 9.36 8.84
C GLY A 142 7.69 10.10 8.80
N GLU A 143 6.86 9.81 7.81
CA GLU A 143 5.53 10.39 7.59
C GLU A 143 4.51 9.26 7.38
N GLY A 144 4.28 8.46 8.42
CA GLY A 144 3.38 7.31 8.38
C GLY A 144 2.10 7.49 9.18
N SER A 145 1.90 8.63 9.84
CA SER A 145 0.74 8.90 10.68
C SER A 145 -0.49 9.17 9.82
N PHE A 146 -1.39 8.20 9.71
CA PHE A 146 -2.66 8.37 8.98
C PHE A 146 -3.60 9.29 9.74
N GLN A 147 -4.07 10.35 9.09
CA GLN A 147 -4.99 11.34 9.64
C GLN A 147 -6.19 11.56 8.71
N CYS A 148 -7.35 11.73 9.32
CA CYS A 148 -8.60 12.10 8.64
C CYS A 148 -9.53 12.83 9.61
N ASP A 149 -10.60 13.47 9.14
CA ASP A 149 -11.63 14.04 9.99
C ASP A 149 -12.55 12.97 10.61
N ASP A 150 -13.40 13.36 11.56
CA ASP A 150 -14.29 12.43 12.28
C ASP A 150 -15.32 11.78 11.36
N LYS A 151 -15.78 12.49 10.34
CA LYS A 151 -16.73 11.97 9.36
C LYS A 151 -16.07 10.87 8.53
N THR A 152 -14.90 11.13 7.97
CA THR A 152 -14.14 10.15 7.20
C THR A 152 -13.79 8.92 8.05
N LEU A 153 -13.41 9.12 9.34
CA LEU A 153 -13.16 8.00 10.24
C LEU A 153 -14.41 7.15 10.43
N ALA A 154 -15.54 7.76 10.70
CA ALA A 154 -16.82 7.06 10.89
C ALA A 154 -17.22 6.26 9.62
N GLU A 155 -17.00 6.83 8.43
CA GLU A 155 -17.22 6.13 7.15
C GLU A 155 -16.29 4.94 6.98
N LEU A 156 -14.97 5.10 7.23
CA LEU A 156 -13.99 4.03 7.14
C LEU A 156 -14.33 2.86 8.07
N GLU A 157 -14.72 3.17 9.31
CA GLU A 157 -15.10 2.16 10.30
C GLU A 157 -16.45 1.50 9.96
N GLY A 158 -17.48 2.30 9.67
CA GLY A 158 -18.83 1.81 9.43
C GLY A 158 -18.98 1.00 8.16
N GLU A 159 -18.18 1.29 7.13
CA GLU A 159 -18.15 0.56 5.85
C GLU A 159 -17.12 -0.57 5.81
N GLY A 160 -16.39 -0.82 6.91
CA GLY A 160 -15.35 -1.86 6.99
C GLY A 160 -14.16 -1.61 6.06
N ARG A 161 -13.82 -0.34 5.82
CA ARG A 161 -12.72 0.04 4.91
C ARG A 161 -11.35 0.13 5.58
N VAL A 162 -11.24 -0.13 6.87
CA VAL A 162 -9.96 -0.34 7.53
C VAL A 162 -9.50 -1.77 7.24
N ILE A 163 -8.37 -1.94 6.52
CA ILE A 163 -7.88 -3.26 6.14
C ILE A 163 -6.92 -3.83 7.19
N ALA A 164 -6.16 -2.98 7.87
CA ALA A 164 -5.19 -3.40 8.87
C ALA A 164 -5.02 -2.35 9.98
N ARG A 165 -4.70 -2.83 11.19
CA ARG A 165 -4.37 -1.99 12.34
C ARG A 165 -3.03 -2.40 12.94
N TYR A 166 -2.33 -1.42 13.52
CA TYR A 166 -1.18 -1.69 14.36
C TYR A 166 -1.62 -2.40 15.65
N VAL A 167 -0.85 -3.42 16.07
CA VAL A 167 -1.09 -4.14 17.33
C VAL A 167 -0.22 -3.52 18.43
N GLY A 168 -0.80 -3.37 19.62
CA GLY A 168 -0.11 -2.80 20.79
C GLY A 168 -0.04 -1.29 20.76
N GLN A 169 1.14 -0.73 21.04
CA GLN A 169 1.35 0.71 21.07
C GLN A 169 1.29 1.31 19.65
N ASN A 170 0.63 2.46 19.53
CA ASN A 170 0.60 3.22 18.28
C ASN A 170 2.01 3.64 17.86
N PRO A 171 2.54 3.16 16.72
CA PRO A 171 3.95 3.40 16.39
C PRO A 171 4.22 4.82 15.92
N ASN A 172 3.27 5.45 15.23
CA ASN A 172 3.49 6.68 14.47
C ASN A 172 2.42 7.77 14.70
N GLY A 173 1.44 7.51 15.57
CA GLY A 173 0.34 8.45 15.83
C GLY A 173 -0.83 8.33 14.85
N SER A 174 -0.89 7.27 14.05
CA SER A 174 -2.02 7.00 13.15
C SER A 174 -3.34 6.99 13.90
N ARG A 175 -4.33 7.65 13.35
CA ARG A 175 -5.67 7.71 13.91
C ARG A 175 -6.24 6.29 14.05
N ASN A 176 -6.77 5.96 15.22
CA ASN A 176 -7.38 4.67 15.55
C ASN A 176 -6.51 3.45 15.21
N LEU A 177 -5.18 3.56 15.35
CA LEU A 177 -4.20 2.52 15.01
C LEU A 177 -4.25 2.06 13.54
N ILE A 178 -4.83 2.84 12.65
CA ILE A 178 -4.97 2.47 11.23
C ILE A 178 -3.59 2.32 10.59
N ALA A 179 -3.29 1.11 10.11
CA ALA A 179 -2.09 0.78 9.35
C ALA A 179 -2.35 0.76 7.84
N GLY A 180 -3.61 0.53 7.43
CA GLY A 180 -4.02 0.51 6.04
C GLY A 180 -5.53 0.60 5.86
N ILE A 181 -5.92 1.12 4.70
CA ILE A 181 -7.33 1.33 4.32
C ILE A 181 -7.61 0.93 2.88
N THR A 182 -8.88 0.85 2.53
CA THR A 182 -9.32 0.66 1.15
C THR A 182 -10.34 1.72 0.73
N ASN A 183 -10.53 1.90 -0.58
CA ASN A 183 -11.60 2.74 -1.14
C ASN A 183 -12.97 2.05 -1.02
N PRO A 184 -14.11 2.76 -1.27
CA PRO A 184 -15.45 2.16 -1.17
C PRO A 184 -15.67 0.92 -2.05
N ARG A 185 -14.98 0.83 -3.17
CA ARG A 185 -15.07 -0.33 -4.09
C ARG A 185 -14.21 -1.52 -3.64
N GLY A 186 -13.28 -1.33 -2.73
CA GLY A 186 -12.37 -2.36 -2.23
C GLY A 186 -11.20 -2.71 -3.13
N ASN A 187 -11.06 -2.08 -4.31
CA ASN A 187 -10.00 -2.40 -5.28
C ASN A 187 -8.71 -1.60 -5.09
N VAL A 188 -8.75 -0.46 -4.42
CA VAL A 188 -7.57 0.36 -4.09
C VAL A 188 -7.25 0.20 -2.61
N VAL A 189 -6.06 -0.27 -2.31
CA VAL A 189 -5.57 -0.50 -0.93
C VAL A 189 -4.32 0.30 -0.70
N GLY A 190 -4.26 1.00 0.44
CA GLY A 190 -3.04 1.63 0.96
C GLY A 190 -2.63 0.97 2.26
N LEU A 191 -1.35 0.65 2.38
CA LEU A 191 -0.73 0.03 3.57
C LEU A 191 0.58 0.75 3.90
N MET A 192 0.76 1.17 5.15
CA MET A 192 1.98 1.87 5.55
C MET A 192 3.16 0.92 5.82
N PRO A 193 3.00 -0.23 6.51
CA PRO A 193 4.04 -1.26 6.60
C PRO A 193 4.37 -1.90 5.25
N HIS A 194 5.51 -2.60 5.21
CA HIS A 194 6.14 -3.12 4.00
C HIS A 194 6.03 -4.64 3.88
N PRO A 195 4.95 -5.19 3.27
CA PRO A 195 4.81 -6.63 3.08
C PRO A 195 5.85 -7.22 2.12
N GLU A 196 6.39 -6.42 1.18
CA GLU A 196 7.41 -6.84 0.22
C GLU A 196 8.75 -7.19 0.87
N HIS A 197 8.98 -6.75 2.11
CA HIS A 197 10.16 -7.09 2.90
C HIS A 197 9.92 -8.27 3.87
N ALA A 198 8.76 -8.91 3.82
CA ALA A 198 8.39 -10.07 4.64
C ALA A 198 7.81 -11.19 3.76
N ILE A 199 8.52 -11.55 2.69
CA ILE A 199 8.10 -12.58 1.73
C ILE A 199 8.90 -13.87 1.87
N ASP A 200 9.96 -13.85 2.67
CA ASP A 200 10.87 -14.98 2.86
C ASP A 200 11.63 -14.81 4.19
N GLU A 201 11.79 -15.90 4.92
CA GLU A 201 12.38 -15.92 6.28
C GLU A 201 13.90 -15.68 6.30
N LEU A 202 14.58 -15.74 5.16
CA LEU A 202 16.02 -15.48 5.09
C LEU A 202 16.34 -13.98 5.04
N THR A 203 15.43 -13.18 4.49
CA THR A 203 15.68 -11.75 4.23
C THR A 203 14.74 -10.83 4.99
N GLY A 204 13.69 -11.35 5.58
CA GLY A 204 12.69 -10.59 6.35
C GLY A 204 12.45 -11.15 7.74
N PRO A 205 11.65 -10.47 8.58
CA PRO A 205 11.27 -10.94 9.90
C PRO A 205 10.33 -12.15 9.84
N SER A 206 9.72 -12.39 8.69
CA SER A 206 8.75 -13.47 8.43
C SER A 206 8.51 -13.60 6.93
N ALA A 207 7.77 -14.63 6.52
CA ALA A 207 7.20 -14.76 5.17
C ALA A 207 5.72 -14.32 5.11
N GLN A 208 5.20 -13.70 6.16
CA GLN A 208 3.76 -13.43 6.31
C GLN A 208 3.26 -12.31 5.39
N GLY A 209 4.14 -11.43 4.89
CA GLY A 209 3.79 -10.40 3.92
C GLY A 209 3.45 -10.95 2.52
N LEU A 210 3.90 -12.17 2.19
CA LEU A 210 3.63 -12.81 0.90
C LEU A 210 2.12 -12.95 0.61
N GLY A 211 1.30 -13.03 1.67
CA GLY A 211 -0.15 -13.11 1.56
C GLY A 211 -0.79 -11.98 0.75
N PHE A 212 -0.24 -10.75 0.79
CA PHE A 212 -0.72 -9.64 -0.04
C PHE A 212 -0.56 -9.93 -1.54
N PHE A 213 0.56 -10.51 -1.94
CA PHE A 213 0.89 -10.80 -3.34
C PHE A 213 0.22 -12.07 -3.86
N THR A 214 -0.06 -13.06 -3.01
CA THR A 214 -0.84 -14.25 -3.39
C THR A 214 -2.34 -13.99 -3.42
N SER A 215 -2.84 -12.99 -2.68
CA SER A 215 -4.26 -12.62 -2.64
C SER A 215 -4.75 -12.18 -4.01
N ILE A 216 -3.95 -11.40 -4.74
CA ILE A 216 -4.37 -10.84 -6.03
C ILE A 216 -4.61 -11.93 -7.08
N LEU A 217 -3.84 -13.03 -7.05
CA LEU A 217 -4.07 -14.18 -7.92
C LEU A 217 -5.43 -14.83 -7.65
N LYS A 218 -5.78 -15.01 -6.36
CA LYS A 218 -7.06 -15.63 -5.98
C LYS A 218 -8.26 -14.78 -6.37
N ALA A 219 -8.11 -13.46 -6.37
CA ALA A 219 -9.18 -12.54 -6.72
C ALA A 219 -9.55 -12.57 -8.22
N MET A 220 -8.59 -12.90 -9.09
CA MET A 220 -8.77 -12.90 -10.56
C MET A 220 -9.25 -14.26 -11.11
N VAL A 221 -9.22 -15.33 -10.29
CA VAL A 221 -9.67 -16.68 -10.70
C VAL A 221 -11.17 -16.90 -10.43
N LYS A 222 -11.86 -15.92 -9.87
CA LYS A 222 -13.30 -15.90 -9.69
C LYS A 222 -13.99 -15.24 -10.87
#